data_7d5dd663d3061509929e1b59487c21ea
#
_entry.id   7d5dd663d3061509929e1b59487c21ea
#
_cell.length_a   1.000
_cell.length_b   1.000
_cell.length_c   1.000
_cell.angle_alpha   90.00
_cell.angle_beta   90.00
_cell.angle_gamma   90.00
#
_symmetry.space_group_name_H-M   'P 1'
#
loop_
_entity.id
_entity.type
_entity.pdbx_description
1 polymer ?
#
loop_
_entity_poly.entity_id
_entity_poly.type
_entity_poly.pdbx_seq_one_letter_code
_entity_poly.pdbx_strand_id
1 'polypeptide(L)'
;DVMRPVWGDDYSICCCVSATQTGKEIQFFGARANLAKCLLYAINGGIDEKTKVQVGPAYRPITAEYLDYDEVMEHYDVMMDWLAKLYVDTLNMIHYMHDKYYYEAAEMALIDTDVRRTFATGIAGFSHVVDSLSAIKYAKVKAIRDEDGVVVDFETEGEFPRYGNDDDRADDIAIWLLKTFMHKLNKCHTYRDSEPTTSILTITSNVVYGKATGTLPDGRKLGEPLAPGANPSYGAEKSGLLASLNSVAKLPYELALDGIS
;
A
#
# COMPACT_ATOMS: atom_id res chain seq x y z
N ASP A 1 -10.10 -12.78 -22.39
CA ASP A 1 -11.27 -13.67 -22.30
C ASP A 1 -11.23 -14.68 -21.14
N VAL A 2 -10.46 -14.38 -20.09
CA VAL A 2 -10.40 -15.24 -18.88
C VAL A 2 -11.70 -15.13 -18.08
N MET A 3 -12.35 -13.98 -18.06
CA MET A 3 -13.55 -13.71 -17.27
C MET A 3 -14.83 -14.29 -17.91
N ARG A 4 -14.92 -14.26 -19.23
CA ARG A 4 -16.12 -14.70 -19.96
C ARG A 4 -16.51 -16.17 -19.72
N PRO A 5 -15.59 -17.14 -19.60
CA PRO A 5 -15.95 -18.52 -19.26
C PRO A 5 -16.54 -18.68 -17.85
N VAL A 6 -16.23 -17.74 -16.94
CA VAL A 6 -16.67 -17.78 -15.53
C VAL A 6 -17.95 -16.98 -15.33
N TRP A 7 -18.03 -15.78 -15.90
CA TRP A 7 -19.11 -14.81 -15.64
C TRP A 7 -20.02 -14.54 -16.87
N GLY A 8 -19.77 -15.21 -18.00
CA GLY A 8 -20.48 -14.91 -19.24
C GLY A 8 -20.14 -13.53 -19.76
N ASP A 9 -21.11 -12.83 -20.32
CA ASP A 9 -20.97 -11.46 -20.82
C ASP A 9 -21.38 -10.39 -19.79
N ASP A 10 -21.80 -10.81 -18.59
CA ASP A 10 -22.32 -9.92 -17.54
C ASP A 10 -21.22 -9.45 -16.58
N TYR A 11 -20.17 -8.88 -17.12
CA TYR A 11 -19.12 -8.26 -16.31
C TYR A 11 -18.75 -6.87 -16.82
N SER A 12 -18.29 -6.04 -15.93
CA SER A 12 -17.84 -4.68 -16.24
C SER A 12 -16.61 -4.31 -15.41
N ILE A 13 -15.94 -3.25 -15.81
CA ILE A 13 -14.91 -2.63 -15.00
C ILE A 13 -15.59 -1.60 -14.10
N CYS A 14 -15.58 -1.88 -12.81
CA CYS A 14 -16.08 -0.99 -11.79
C CYS A 14 -14.99 0.01 -11.39
N CYS A 15 -15.37 1.25 -11.16
CA CYS A 15 -14.45 2.33 -10.84
C CYS A 15 -13.32 2.45 -11.88
N CYS A 16 -12.07 2.13 -11.53
CA CYS A 16 -10.91 2.36 -12.39
C CYS A 16 -10.31 1.07 -12.94
N VAL A 17 -10.29 0.01 -12.16
CA VAL A 17 -9.55 -1.23 -12.50
C VAL A 17 -10.21 -2.52 -12.00
N SER A 18 -11.20 -2.45 -11.10
CA SER A 18 -11.84 -3.64 -10.51
C SER A 18 -12.78 -4.30 -11.52
N ALA A 19 -12.61 -5.58 -11.76
CA ALA A 19 -13.55 -6.35 -12.55
C ALA A 19 -14.68 -6.87 -11.64
N THR A 20 -15.94 -6.59 -12.00
CA THR A 20 -17.12 -6.99 -11.22
C THR A 20 -18.15 -7.67 -12.08
N GLN A 21 -18.90 -8.61 -11.50
CA GLN A 21 -20.05 -9.20 -12.14
C GLN A 21 -21.27 -8.30 -11.95
N THR A 22 -21.81 -7.79 -13.06
CA THR A 22 -22.91 -6.84 -13.05
C THR A 22 -24.15 -7.44 -12.40
N GLY A 23 -24.75 -6.73 -11.45
CA GLY A 23 -25.94 -7.14 -10.74
C GLY A 23 -25.76 -8.24 -9.68
N LYS A 24 -24.54 -8.72 -9.44
CA LYS A 24 -24.23 -9.78 -8.46
C LYS A 24 -23.17 -9.44 -7.43
N GLU A 25 -22.49 -8.31 -7.61
CA GLU A 25 -21.42 -7.88 -6.70
C GLU A 25 -21.67 -6.46 -6.18
N ILE A 26 -21.40 -6.28 -4.88
CA ILE A 26 -21.27 -4.99 -4.23
C ILE A 26 -19.83 -4.84 -3.76
N GLN A 27 -19.20 -3.72 -4.12
CA GLN A 27 -17.87 -3.39 -3.66
C GLN A 27 -17.93 -2.33 -2.57
N PHE A 28 -17.53 -2.70 -1.35
CA PHE A 28 -17.26 -1.73 -0.30
C PHE A 28 -15.90 -1.08 -0.57
N PHE A 29 -15.91 0.20 -0.87
CA PHE A 29 -14.71 0.95 -1.25
C PHE A 29 -14.41 2.07 -0.25
N GLY A 30 -13.14 2.34 -0.03
CA GLY A 30 -12.69 3.38 0.90
C GLY A 30 -11.37 4.03 0.50
N ALA A 31 -10.68 4.57 1.50
CA ALA A 31 -9.37 5.18 1.34
C ALA A 31 -8.27 4.15 1.06
N ARG A 32 -7.05 4.61 0.86
CA ARG A 32 -5.87 3.78 0.68
C ARG A 32 -4.97 3.82 1.91
N ALA A 33 -4.32 2.71 2.23
CA ALA A 33 -3.30 2.65 3.26
C ALA A 33 -1.97 3.22 2.72
N ASN A 34 -1.41 4.21 3.42
CA ASN A 34 -0.11 4.79 3.05
C ASN A 34 1.02 3.97 3.69
N LEU A 35 1.53 2.99 2.95
CA LEU A 35 2.60 2.10 3.42
C LEU A 35 3.95 2.82 3.58
N ALA A 36 4.21 3.86 2.80
CA ALA A 36 5.41 4.66 2.95
C ALA A 36 5.44 5.44 4.28
N LYS A 37 4.29 5.98 4.69
CA LYS A 37 4.14 6.61 6.01
C LYS A 37 4.28 5.60 7.14
N CYS A 38 3.75 4.39 6.96
CA CYS A 38 3.88 3.30 7.91
C CYS A 38 5.34 2.90 8.13
N LEU A 39 6.18 2.91 7.07
CA LEU A 39 7.61 2.66 7.20
C LEU A 39 8.31 3.71 8.08
N LEU A 40 7.94 4.98 7.94
CA LEU A 40 8.47 6.04 8.82
C LEU A 40 8.04 5.86 10.28
N TYR A 41 6.80 5.43 10.51
CA TYR A 41 6.35 5.07 11.86
C TYR A 41 7.12 3.87 12.43
N ALA A 42 7.44 2.88 11.60
CA ALA A 42 8.25 1.74 12.03
C ALA A 42 9.65 2.17 12.49
N ILE A 43 10.30 3.07 11.75
CA ILE A 43 11.63 3.60 12.09
C ILE A 43 11.57 4.47 13.36
N ASN A 44 10.51 5.26 13.54
CA ASN A 44 10.34 6.21 14.64
C ASN A 44 9.54 5.67 15.84
N GLY A 45 9.30 4.35 15.91
CA GLY A 45 8.58 3.76 17.05
C GLY A 45 7.13 4.24 17.20
N GLY A 46 6.47 4.55 16.08
CA GLY A 46 5.09 5.02 16.01
C GLY A 46 4.92 6.54 16.09
N ILE A 47 6.01 7.31 16.18
CA ILE A 47 5.97 8.77 16.18
C ILE A 47 5.91 9.30 14.76
N ASP A 48 5.02 10.25 14.53
CA ASP A 48 4.91 10.98 13.27
C ASP A 48 6.09 11.96 13.09
N GLU A 49 6.84 11.81 12.01
CA GLU A 49 8.06 12.61 11.76
C GLU A 49 7.78 14.08 11.51
N LYS A 50 6.53 14.45 11.17
CA LYS A 50 6.13 15.85 10.90
C LYS A 50 5.54 16.53 12.12
N THR A 51 4.62 15.86 12.82
CA THR A 51 3.86 16.44 13.94
C THR A 51 4.47 16.13 15.30
N LYS A 52 5.41 15.17 15.35
CA LYS A 52 6.04 14.67 16.58
C LYS A 52 5.08 14.02 17.58
N VAL A 53 3.89 13.66 17.10
CA VAL A 53 2.86 13.00 17.91
C VAL A 53 2.98 11.50 17.79
N GLN A 54 2.76 10.78 18.88
CA GLN A 54 2.61 9.31 18.86
C GLN A 54 1.29 8.97 18.16
N VAL A 55 1.38 8.45 16.92
CA VAL A 55 0.23 8.07 16.09
C VAL A 55 0.04 6.55 16.06
N GLY A 56 1.13 5.82 15.84
CA GLY A 56 1.13 4.36 15.90
C GLY A 56 1.27 3.83 17.30
N PRO A 57 1.21 2.50 17.49
CA PRO A 57 1.51 1.90 18.77
C PRO A 57 2.94 2.28 19.20
N ALA A 58 3.12 2.56 20.48
CA ALA A 58 4.45 2.81 21.02
C ALA A 58 5.30 1.55 20.87
N TYR A 59 6.34 1.65 20.11
CA TYR A 59 7.32 0.60 19.89
C TYR A 59 8.72 1.19 20.07
N ARG A 60 9.75 0.35 20.27
CA ARG A 60 11.13 0.86 20.38
C ARG A 60 11.50 1.57 19.07
N PRO A 61 11.97 2.83 19.09
CA PRO A 61 12.49 3.46 17.89
C PRO A 61 13.84 2.84 17.51
N ILE A 62 14.15 2.85 16.22
CA ILE A 62 15.49 2.47 15.74
C ILE A 62 16.44 3.62 16.08
N THR A 63 17.45 3.37 16.92
CA THR A 63 18.39 4.41 17.40
C THR A 63 19.74 4.38 16.70
N ALA A 64 20.03 3.32 15.94
CA ALA A 64 21.27 3.19 15.19
C ALA A 64 21.47 4.33 14.19
N GLU A 65 22.72 4.74 13.99
CA GLU A 65 23.05 5.79 13.00
C GLU A 65 22.77 5.32 11.57
N TYR A 66 23.09 4.07 11.28
CA TYR A 66 22.78 3.43 10.01
C TYR A 66 21.67 2.40 10.21
N LEU A 67 20.72 2.36 9.29
CA LEU A 67 19.60 1.43 9.36
C LEU A 67 20.07 0.01 9.03
N ASP A 68 19.70 -0.94 9.88
CA ASP A 68 19.83 -2.38 9.63
C ASP A 68 18.56 -2.92 8.98
N TYR A 69 18.71 -3.74 7.94
CA TYR A 69 17.57 -4.23 7.16
C TYR A 69 16.67 -5.14 7.99
N ASP A 70 17.23 -6.06 8.76
CA ASP A 70 16.45 -7.05 9.50
C ASP A 70 15.69 -6.36 10.66
N GLU A 71 16.34 -5.38 11.34
CA GLU A 71 15.68 -4.57 12.36
C GLU A 71 14.52 -3.74 11.79
N VAL A 72 14.73 -3.09 10.63
CA VAL A 72 13.66 -2.34 9.96
C VAL A 72 12.51 -3.25 9.56
N MET A 73 12.80 -4.44 9.03
CA MET A 73 11.76 -5.40 8.62
C MET A 73 10.94 -5.90 9.82
N GLU A 74 11.58 -6.18 10.97
CA GLU A 74 10.87 -6.55 12.22
C GLU A 74 9.91 -5.43 12.65
N HIS A 75 10.40 -4.19 12.72
CA HIS A 75 9.60 -3.04 13.13
C HIS A 75 8.47 -2.73 12.15
N TYR A 76 8.75 -2.87 10.85
CA TYR A 76 7.77 -2.61 9.80
C TYR A 76 6.67 -3.68 9.79
N ASP A 77 7.00 -4.93 10.07
CA ASP A 77 6.00 -6.00 10.19
C ASP A 77 5.01 -5.72 11.31
N VAL A 78 5.50 -5.34 12.50
CA VAL A 78 4.66 -4.97 13.65
C VAL A 78 3.77 -3.75 13.32
N MET A 79 4.34 -2.74 12.66
CA MET A 79 3.60 -1.52 12.32
C MET A 79 2.56 -1.76 11.22
N MET A 80 2.82 -2.68 10.29
CA MET A 80 1.85 -3.10 9.29
C MET A 80 0.66 -3.88 9.88
N ASP A 81 0.86 -4.69 10.94
CA ASP A 81 -0.25 -5.34 11.66
C ASP A 81 -1.21 -4.31 12.26
N TRP A 82 -0.65 -3.30 12.92
CA TRP A 82 -1.44 -2.19 13.46
C TRP A 82 -2.17 -1.42 12.35
N LEU A 83 -1.46 -1.09 11.26
CA LEU A 83 -2.06 -0.34 10.15
C LEU A 83 -3.19 -1.12 9.48
N ALA A 84 -3.01 -2.42 9.24
CA ALA A 84 -4.04 -3.27 8.64
C ALA A 84 -5.31 -3.28 9.48
N LYS A 85 -5.16 -3.45 10.81
CA LYS A 85 -6.29 -3.42 11.73
C LYS A 85 -6.97 -2.05 11.76
N LEU A 86 -6.21 -0.96 11.92
CA LEU A 86 -6.75 0.40 11.93
C LEU A 86 -7.50 0.71 10.64
N TYR A 87 -6.93 0.30 9.50
CA TYR A 87 -7.48 0.53 8.19
C TYR A 87 -8.82 -0.19 8.00
N VAL A 88 -8.86 -1.49 8.30
CA VAL A 88 -10.11 -2.28 8.20
C VAL A 88 -11.16 -1.79 9.18
N ASP A 89 -10.81 -1.52 10.44
CA ASP A 89 -11.75 -0.99 11.43
C ASP A 89 -12.34 0.36 10.99
N THR A 90 -11.51 1.23 10.40
CA THR A 90 -11.97 2.53 9.89
C THR A 90 -12.94 2.36 8.72
N LEU A 91 -12.63 1.48 7.77
CA LEU A 91 -13.52 1.18 6.64
C LEU A 91 -14.82 0.53 7.11
N ASN A 92 -14.77 -0.39 8.09
CA ASN A 92 -15.94 -0.98 8.70
C ASN A 92 -16.89 0.08 9.29
N MET A 93 -16.33 1.07 10.00
CA MET A 93 -17.11 2.20 10.54
C MET A 93 -17.75 3.05 9.41
N ILE A 94 -17.00 3.33 8.35
CA ILE A 94 -17.48 4.10 7.21
C ILE A 94 -18.66 3.37 6.56
N HIS A 95 -18.54 2.08 6.27
CA HIS A 95 -19.60 1.30 5.63
C HIS A 95 -20.81 1.12 6.54
N TYR A 96 -20.60 0.88 7.83
CA TYR A 96 -21.71 0.88 8.81
C TYR A 96 -22.46 2.22 8.81
N MET A 97 -21.75 3.34 8.76
CA MET A 97 -22.39 4.67 8.73
C MET A 97 -23.15 4.93 7.43
N HIS A 98 -22.65 4.44 6.29
CA HIS A 98 -23.39 4.49 5.03
C HIS A 98 -24.66 3.68 5.11
N ASP A 99 -24.59 2.45 5.60
CA ASP A 99 -25.77 1.56 5.72
C ASP A 99 -26.81 2.04 6.72
N LYS A 100 -26.39 2.75 7.75
CA LYS A 100 -27.32 3.43 8.66
C LYS A 100 -28.29 4.36 7.92
N TYR A 101 -27.87 4.88 6.77
CA TYR A 101 -28.69 5.73 5.91
C TYR A 101 -29.18 5.00 4.64
N TYR A 102 -29.33 3.68 4.73
CA TYR A 102 -29.89 2.82 3.68
C TYR A 102 -29.07 2.72 2.40
N TYR A 103 -27.77 2.91 2.46
CA TYR A 103 -26.92 2.86 1.27
C TYR A 103 -26.98 1.49 0.57
N GLU A 104 -26.66 0.40 1.27
CA GLU A 104 -26.71 -0.96 0.67
C GLU A 104 -28.16 -1.34 0.32
N ALA A 105 -29.16 -0.99 1.14
CA ALA A 105 -30.54 -1.30 0.84
C ALA A 105 -31.04 -0.63 -0.45
N ALA A 106 -30.54 0.56 -0.78
CA ALA A 106 -30.84 1.23 -2.05
C ALA A 106 -30.15 0.51 -3.22
N GLU A 107 -28.91 0.09 -3.05
CA GLU A 107 -28.14 -0.66 -4.06
C GLU A 107 -28.74 -2.05 -4.32
N MET A 108 -29.21 -2.74 -3.28
CA MET A 108 -29.82 -4.07 -3.36
C MET A 108 -31.09 -4.10 -4.23
N ALA A 109 -31.74 -2.96 -4.46
CA ALA A 109 -32.87 -2.88 -5.39
C ALA A 109 -32.47 -3.18 -6.85
N LEU A 110 -31.18 -3.10 -7.17
CA LEU A 110 -30.60 -3.30 -8.51
C LEU A 110 -29.78 -4.58 -8.62
N ILE A 111 -29.71 -5.38 -7.57
CA ILE A 111 -28.83 -6.52 -7.46
C ILE A 111 -29.62 -7.81 -7.18
N ASP A 112 -29.09 -8.94 -7.67
CA ASP A 112 -29.65 -10.28 -7.46
C ASP A 112 -29.66 -10.67 -5.96
N THR A 113 -30.43 -11.69 -5.62
CA THR A 113 -30.57 -12.15 -4.24
C THR A 113 -29.31 -12.79 -3.67
N ASP A 114 -28.43 -13.33 -4.54
CA ASP A 114 -27.16 -13.95 -4.15
C ASP A 114 -26.02 -12.98 -4.45
N VAL A 115 -25.65 -12.16 -3.48
CA VAL A 115 -24.73 -11.06 -3.62
C VAL A 115 -23.36 -11.43 -3.06
N ARG A 116 -22.33 -11.33 -3.90
CA ARG A 116 -20.92 -11.32 -3.45
C ARG A 116 -20.55 -9.92 -2.98
N ARG A 117 -20.02 -9.83 -1.77
CA ARG A 117 -19.52 -8.58 -1.20
C ARG A 117 -18.01 -8.56 -1.21
N THR A 118 -17.40 -7.59 -1.86
CA THR A 118 -15.96 -7.36 -1.82
C THR A 118 -15.65 -6.15 -0.95
N PHE A 119 -14.53 -6.23 -0.24
CA PHE A 119 -14.02 -5.18 0.64
C PHE A 119 -12.76 -4.60 0.00
N ALA A 120 -12.95 -3.58 -0.85
CA ALA A 120 -11.89 -3.01 -1.65
C ALA A 120 -10.92 -2.20 -0.79
N THR A 121 -9.72 -2.69 -0.68
CA THR A 121 -8.61 -1.99 -0.06
C THR A 121 -7.67 -1.40 -1.11
N GLY A 122 -6.71 -0.59 -0.70
CA GLY A 122 -5.75 0.00 -1.62
C GLY A 122 -4.44 0.38 -0.94
N ILE A 123 -3.38 0.38 -1.72
CA ILE A 123 -2.02 0.71 -1.28
C ILE A 123 -1.57 2.02 -1.93
N ALA A 124 -1.00 2.92 -1.11
CA ALA A 124 -0.27 4.10 -1.57
C ALA A 124 1.20 4.01 -1.14
N GLY A 125 2.10 4.53 -1.98
CA GLY A 125 3.54 4.55 -1.70
C GLY A 125 4.27 3.23 -1.96
N PHE A 126 3.67 2.32 -2.72
CA PHE A 126 4.18 0.99 -2.98
C PHE A 126 5.64 0.99 -3.46
N SER A 127 5.93 1.62 -4.58
CA SER A 127 7.28 1.66 -5.19
C SER A 127 8.31 2.34 -4.29
N HIS A 128 7.92 3.38 -3.57
CA HIS A 128 8.80 4.07 -2.62
C HIS A 128 9.18 3.20 -1.42
N VAL A 129 8.26 2.36 -0.94
CA VAL A 129 8.60 1.38 0.12
C VAL A 129 9.57 0.34 -0.41
N VAL A 130 9.33 -0.19 -1.61
CA VAL A 130 10.21 -1.17 -2.24
C VAL A 130 11.62 -0.59 -2.41
N ASP A 131 11.73 0.60 -2.97
CA ASP A 131 13.02 1.28 -3.18
C ASP A 131 13.70 1.64 -1.85
N SER A 132 12.94 2.04 -0.83
CA SER A 132 13.48 2.33 0.50
C SER A 132 14.03 1.09 1.19
N LEU A 133 13.31 -0.02 1.16
CA LEU A 133 13.78 -1.29 1.71
C LEU A 133 14.96 -1.84 0.93
N SER A 134 14.97 -1.66 -0.39
CA SER A 134 16.11 -2.00 -1.23
C SER A 134 17.35 -1.15 -0.89
N ALA A 135 17.17 0.15 -0.69
CA ALA A 135 18.26 1.05 -0.26
C ALA A 135 18.85 0.60 1.09
N ILE A 136 18.00 0.29 2.06
CA ILE A 136 18.44 -0.18 3.39
C ILE A 136 19.19 -1.52 3.28
N LYS A 137 18.76 -2.40 2.38
CA LYS A 137 19.34 -3.75 2.20
C LYS A 137 20.68 -3.75 1.46
N TYR A 138 20.82 -2.90 0.44
CA TYR A 138 21.93 -2.98 -0.52
C TYR A 138 22.89 -1.78 -0.51
N ALA A 139 22.48 -0.68 0.14
CA ALA A 139 23.32 0.51 0.31
C ALA A 139 23.53 0.82 1.80
N LYS A 140 24.14 1.96 2.11
CA LYS A 140 24.23 2.47 3.47
C LYS A 140 23.25 3.62 3.64
N VAL A 141 22.28 3.45 4.51
CA VAL A 141 21.28 4.47 4.81
C VAL A 141 21.52 5.01 6.21
N LYS A 142 21.95 6.26 6.28
CA LYS A 142 22.13 6.99 7.54
C LYS A 142 20.84 7.73 7.89
N ALA A 143 20.36 7.53 9.12
CA ALA A 143 19.18 8.21 9.66
C ALA A 143 19.58 9.57 10.27
N ILE A 144 19.00 10.63 9.76
CA ILE A 144 19.21 12.01 10.27
C ILE A 144 18.07 12.34 11.23
N ARG A 145 18.44 12.63 12.47
CA ARG A 145 17.50 12.92 13.55
C ARG A 145 17.49 14.38 13.92
N ASP A 146 16.35 14.87 14.34
CA ASP A 146 16.20 16.18 14.92
C ASP A 146 16.56 16.18 16.44
N GLU A 147 16.30 17.32 17.09
CA GLU A 147 16.60 17.54 18.51
C GLU A 147 15.79 16.60 19.45
N ASP A 148 14.63 16.12 18.99
CA ASP A 148 13.77 15.19 19.73
C ASP A 148 14.16 13.71 19.48
N GLY A 149 15.18 13.47 18.64
CA GLY A 149 15.63 12.13 18.26
C GLY A 149 14.78 11.45 17.20
N VAL A 150 13.83 12.17 16.60
CA VAL A 150 12.96 11.66 15.54
C VAL A 150 13.70 11.71 14.20
N VAL A 151 13.68 10.63 13.44
CA VAL A 151 14.27 10.57 12.10
C VAL A 151 13.40 11.40 11.15
N VAL A 152 14.03 12.43 10.55
CA VAL A 152 13.37 13.40 9.67
C VAL A 152 13.93 13.43 8.25
N ASP A 153 15.13 12.91 8.04
CA ASP A 153 15.79 12.82 6.73
C ASP A 153 16.69 11.58 6.67
N PHE A 154 17.17 11.24 5.50
CA PHE A 154 18.11 10.15 5.23
C PHE A 154 19.21 10.57 4.27
N GLU A 155 20.42 10.07 4.52
CA GLU A 155 21.54 10.10 3.59
C GLU A 155 21.80 8.68 3.12
N THR A 156 21.66 8.43 1.83
CA THR A 156 21.86 7.11 1.23
C THR A 156 23.15 7.11 0.40
N GLU A 157 24.08 6.27 0.76
CA GLU A 157 25.42 6.13 0.15
C GLU A 157 25.52 4.78 -0.56
N GLY A 158 25.85 4.81 -1.85
CA GLY A 158 25.96 3.63 -2.69
C GLY A 158 24.77 3.44 -3.63
N GLU A 159 24.92 2.46 -4.52
CA GLU A 159 23.88 2.08 -5.47
C GLU A 159 23.06 0.91 -4.95
N PHE A 160 21.78 0.90 -5.27
CA PHE A 160 20.86 -0.17 -4.91
C PHE A 160 19.88 -0.45 -6.04
N PRO A 161 19.38 -1.69 -6.17
CA PRO A 161 18.37 -2.02 -7.19
C PRO A 161 17.07 -1.25 -6.92
N ARG A 162 16.51 -0.66 -7.97
CA ARG A 162 15.23 0.05 -7.90
C ARG A 162 14.15 -0.69 -8.65
N TYR A 163 12.96 -0.64 -8.12
CA TYR A 163 11.76 -1.22 -8.73
C TYR A 163 11.49 -0.62 -10.11
N GLY A 164 11.05 -1.46 -11.04
CA GLY A 164 10.77 -1.05 -12.42
C GLY A 164 11.94 -1.23 -13.39
N ASN A 165 12.96 -2.00 -13.01
CA ASN A 165 14.12 -2.29 -13.84
C ASN A 165 14.28 -3.79 -14.18
N ASP A 166 13.26 -4.61 -13.92
CA ASP A 166 13.29 -6.07 -14.09
C ASP A 166 14.42 -6.74 -13.28
N ASP A 167 14.67 -6.21 -12.09
CA ASP A 167 15.69 -6.70 -11.16
C ASP A 167 15.00 -7.45 -10.01
N ASP A 168 15.18 -8.76 -9.97
CA ASP A 168 14.55 -9.63 -8.99
C ASP A 168 14.85 -9.23 -7.54
N ARG A 169 15.98 -8.57 -7.27
CA ARG A 169 16.32 -8.08 -5.92
C ARG A 169 15.34 -7.02 -5.40
N ALA A 170 14.82 -6.18 -6.28
CA ALA A 170 13.78 -5.19 -5.95
C ALA A 170 12.38 -5.79 -6.14
N ASP A 171 12.17 -6.56 -7.20
CA ASP A 171 10.87 -7.14 -7.53
C ASP A 171 10.41 -8.15 -6.45
N ASP A 172 11.33 -8.92 -5.85
CA ASP A 172 11.03 -9.82 -4.72
C ASP A 172 10.56 -9.06 -3.47
N ILE A 173 11.11 -7.87 -3.21
CA ILE A 173 10.63 -6.99 -2.12
C ILE A 173 9.21 -6.51 -2.42
N ALA A 174 8.91 -6.18 -3.67
CA ALA A 174 7.58 -5.77 -4.10
C ALA A 174 6.55 -6.89 -3.92
N ILE A 175 6.89 -8.11 -4.33
CA ILE A 175 6.06 -9.30 -4.16
C ILE A 175 5.84 -9.58 -2.67
N TRP A 176 6.89 -9.52 -1.86
CA TRP A 176 6.81 -9.70 -0.42
C TRP A 176 5.87 -8.67 0.24
N LEU A 177 6.01 -7.40 -0.13
CA LEU A 177 5.20 -6.32 0.43
C LEU A 177 3.70 -6.54 0.20
N LEU A 178 3.32 -6.85 -1.04
CA LEU A 178 1.93 -7.11 -1.39
C LEU A 178 1.38 -8.35 -0.66
N LYS A 179 2.12 -9.46 -0.69
CA LYS A 179 1.73 -10.71 0.00
C LYS A 179 1.55 -10.50 1.50
N THR A 180 2.51 -9.82 2.13
CA THR A 180 2.49 -9.58 3.58
C THR A 180 1.32 -8.70 3.97
N PHE A 181 1.10 -7.59 3.28
CA PHE A 181 0.02 -6.68 3.62
C PHE A 181 -1.36 -7.33 3.42
N MET A 182 -1.56 -8.05 2.30
CA MET A 182 -2.79 -8.81 2.07
C MET A 182 -3.05 -9.88 3.12
N HIS A 183 -1.99 -10.62 3.52
CA HIS A 183 -2.11 -11.60 4.59
C HIS A 183 -2.57 -10.95 5.92
N LYS A 184 -2.10 -9.75 6.23
CA LYS A 184 -2.51 -9.00 7.43
C LYS A 184 -3.95 -8.50 7.33
N LEU A 185 -4.37 -7.99 6.16
CA LEU A 185 -5.76 -7.59 5.91
C LEU A 185 -6.74 -8.77 6.06
N ASN A 186 -6.39 -9.93 5.52
CA ASN A 186 -7.21 -11.15 5.59
C ASN A 186 -7.40 -11.71 7.02
N LYS A 187 -6.61 -11.27 7.99
CA LYS A 187 -6.82 -11.61 9.41
C LYS A 187 -7.88 -10.74 10.09
N CYS A 188 -8.26 -9.64 9.48
CA CYS A 188 -9.19 -8.68 10.06
C CYS A 188 -10.63 -9.06 9.69
N HIS A 189 -11.56 -8.85 10.61
CA HIS A 189 -12.99 -9.00 10.34
C HIS A 189 -13.50 -7.81 9.53
N THR A 190 -14.12 -8.08 8.39
CA THR A 190 -14.64 -7.07 7.47
C THR A 190 -16.14 -6.88 7.62
N TYR A 191 -16.63 -5.72 7.25
CA TYR A 191 -18.04 -5.39 7.29
C TYR A 191 -18.87 -6.39 6.46
N ARG A 192 -19.92 -6.97 7.10
CA ARG A 192 -20.79 -8.01 6.50
C ARG A 192 -20.06 -9.21 5.91
N ASP A 193 -18.95 -9.60 6.52
CA ASP A 193 -18.10 -10.72 6.07
C ASP A 193 -17.68 -10.61 4.59
N SER A 194 -17.50 -9.38 4.11
CA SER A 194 -17.08 -9.10 2.74
C SER A 194 -15.64 -9.58 2.49
N GLU A 195 -15.38 -10.06 1.29
CA GLU A 195 -14.07 -10.59 0.89
C GLU A 195 -13.06 -9.46 0.70
N PRO A 196 -11.94 -9.43 1.46
CA PRO A 196 -10.90 -8.42 1.26
C PRO A 196 -10.27 -8.55 -0.13
N THR A 197 -10.29 -7.46 -0.88
CA THR A 197 -9.60 -7.30 -2.16
C THR A 197 -8.65 -6.13 -2.06
N THR A 198 -7.74 -5.95 -3.01
CA THR A 198 -6.84 -4.80 -3.01
C THR A 198 -6.55 -4.29 -4.41
N SER A 199 -6.24 -3.00 -4.48
CA SER A 199 -5.68 -2.34 -5.65
C SER A 199 -4.35 -1.67 -5.33
N ILE A 200 -3.46 -1.61 -6.31
CA ILE A 200 -2.29 -0.73 -6.27
C ILE A 200 -2.55 0.39 -7.26
N LEU A 201 -3.33 1.36 -6.82
CA LEU A 201 -3.81 2.47 -7.63
C LEU A 201 -3.99 3.71 -6.76
N THR A 202 -3.39 4.84 -7.11
CA THR A 202 -3.52 6.09 -6.35
C THR A 202 -4.11 7.25 -7.13
N ILE A 203 -4.19 7.17 -8.46
CA ILE A 203 -4.61 8.28 -9.33
C ILE A 203 -3.88 9.58 -8.91
N THR A 204 -4.61 10.68 -8.70
CA THR A 204 -4.05 11.96 -8.26
C THR A 204 -3.87 12.07 -6.74
N SER A 205 -4.39 11.14 -5.95
CA SER A 205 -4.24 11.13 -4.49
C SER A 205 -2.80 10.90 -4.02
N ASN A 206 -1.93 10.39 -4.90
CA ASN A 206 -0.47 10.29 -4.66
C ASN A 206 0.16 11.64 -4.26
N VAL A 207 -0.36 12.77 -4.75
CA VAL A 207 0.08 14.11 -4.37
C VAL A 207 -0.28 14.41 -2.91
N VAL A 208 -1.50 14.08 -2.50
CA VAL A 208 -1.98 14.30 -1.13
C VAL A 208 -1.21 13.41 -0.14
N TYR A 209 -1.06 12.14 -0.46
CA TYR A 209 -0.25 11.21 0.35
C TYR A 209 1.20 11.66 0.44
N GLY A 210 1.77 12.15 -0.68
CA GLY A 210 3.13 12.68 -0.71
C GLY A 210 3.33 13.87 0.22
N LYS A 211 2.38 14.80 0.25
CA LYS A 211 2.39 15.95 1.19
C LYS A 211 2.35 15.51 2.65
N ALA A 212 1.70 14.40 2.96
CA ALA A 212 1.61 13.87 4.31
C ALA A 212 2.83 13.04 4.73
N THR A 213 3.66 12.58 3.80
CA THR A 213 4.78 11.66 4.04
C THR A 213 6.10 12.42 4.08
N GLY A 214 6.92 12.16 5.10
CA GLY A 214 8.27 12.69 5.26
C GLY A 214 9.25 12.18 4.21
N THR A 215 10.50 12.58 4.30
CA THR A 215 11.60 12.05 3.47
C THR A 215 11.73 10.54 3.66
N LEU A 216 12.10 9.83 2.60
CA LEU A 216 12.22 8.37 2.58
C LEU A 216 13.65 7.93 2.23
N PRO A 217 14.08 6.72 2.66
CA PRO A 217 15.41 6.18 2.36
C PRO A 217 15.77 6.06 0.88
N ASP A 218 14.78 5.96 0.00
CA ASP A 218 14.96 5.90 -1.46
C ASP A 218 15.42 7.23 -2.08
N GLY A 219 15.46 8.30 -1.28
CA GLY A 219 15.85 9.66 -1.69
C GLY A 219 14.68 10.60 -1.95
N ARG A 220 13.42 10.13 -1.92
CA ARG A 220 12.24 10.99 -2.05
C ARG A 220 12.17 11.96 -0.88
N LYS A 221 11.96 13.24 -1.15
CA LYS A 221 11.90 14.30 -0.15
C LYS A 221 10.48 14.60 0.34
N LEU A 222 10.41 15.14 1.56
CA LEU A 222 9.15 15.59 2.17
C LEU A 222 8.35 16.47 1.19
N GLY A 223 7.08 16.15 1.01
CA GLY A 223 6.15 16.93 0.19
C GLY A 223 6.13 16.57 -1.30
N GLU A 224 7.11 15.83 -1.79
CA GLU A 224 7.07 15.32 -3.16
C GLU A 224 5.93 14.30 -3.33
N PRO A 225 5.28 14.23 -4.50
CA PRO A 225 4.29 13.20 -4.77
C PRO A 225 4.85 11.79 -4.61
N LEU A 226 4.04 10.87 -4.17
CA LEU A 226 4.36 9.45 -4.28
C LEU A 226 4.20 8.98 -5.74
N ALA A 227 4.85 7.89 -6.12
CA ALA A 227 4.60 7.27 -7.42
C ALA A 227 3.12 6.85 -7.54
N PRO A 228 2.47 7.06 -8.69
CA PRO A 228 1.09 6.65 -8.89
C PRO A 228 1.00 5.13 -9.08
N GLY A 229 0.15 4.47 -8.28
CA GLY A 229 -0.07 3.03 -8.38
C GLY A 229 1.20 2.21 -8.19
N ALA A 230 1.40 1.23 -9.06
CA ALA A 230 2.58 0.37 -9.09
C ALA A 230 3.67 0.86 -10.06
N ASN A 231 3.58 2.10 -10.54
CA ASN A 231 4.63 2.65 -11.38
C ASN A 231 5.95 2.80 -10.61
N PRO A 232 7.09 2.68 -11.27
CA PRO A 232 8.39 3.03 -10.68
C PRO A 232 8.37 4.44 -10.10
N SER A 233 9.14 4.66 -9.05
CA SER A 233 9.38 6.00 -8.50
C SER A 233 10.02 6.90 -9.57
N TYR A 234 9.73 8.21 -9.52
CA TYR A 234 10.24 9.14 -10.51
C TYR A 234 11.77 9.06 -10.65
N GLY A 235 12.24 8.78 -11.87
CA GLY A 235 13.66 8.63 -12.17
C GLY A 235 14.29 7.30 -11.70
N ALA A 236 13.52 6.36 -11.16
CA ALA A 236 14.02 5.04 -10.76
C ALA A 236 14.22 4.11 -11.96
N GLU A 237 13.32 4.17 -12.94
CA GLU A 237 13.39 3.39 -14.17
C GLU A 237 14.59 3.86 -15.03
N LYS A 238 15.48 2.92 -15.38
CA LYS A 238 16.68 3.13 -16.20
C LYS A 238 16.80 2.12 -17.34
N SER A 239 16.07 1.01 -17.26
CA SER A 239 16.19 -0.15 -18.14
C SER A 239 15.15 -0.17 -19.27
N GLY A 240 14.34 0.87 -19.37
CA GLY A 240 13.34 1.06 -20.42
C GLY A 240 11.97 0.46 -20.11
N LEU A 241 10.98 0.84 -20.90
CA LEU A 241 9.58 0.53 -20.69
C LEU A 241 9.31 -0.97 -20.48
N LEU A 242 9.97 -1.84 -21.25
CA LEU A 242 9.75 -3.28 -21.15
C LEU A 242 10.17 -3.81 -19.76
N ALA A 243 11.28 -3.36 -19.23
CA ALA A 243 11.74 -3.75 -17.89
C ALA A 243 10.75 -3.27 -16.82
N SER A 244 10.23 -2.04 -16.95
CA SER A 244 9.21 -1.51 -16.05
C SER A 244 7.93 -2.36 -16.08
N LEU A 245 7.45 -2.73 -17.26
CA LEU A 245 6.30 -3.61 -17.42
C LEU A 245 6.54 -5.02 -16.86
N ASN A 246 7.75 -5.57 -17.04
CA ASN A 246 8.11 -6.87 -16.49
C ASN A 246 8.10 -6.86 -14.94
N SER A 247 8.64 -5.84 -14.30
CA SER A 247 8.58 -5.71 -12.83
C SER A 247 7.14 -5.70 -12.33
N VAL A 248 6.25 -4.96 -13.01
CA VAL A 248 4.82 -4.93 -12.66
C VAL A 248 4.16 -6.29 -12.93
N ALA A 249 4.49 -6.95 -14.03
CA ALA A 249 3.92 -8.25 -14.41
C ALA A 249 4.28 -9.40 -13.45
N LYS A 250 5.38 -9.27 -12.67
CA LYS A 250 5.76 -10.25 -11.64
C LYS A 250 4.91 -10.19 -10.38
N LEU A 251 4.14 -9.12 -10.17
CA LEU A 251 3.31 -8.99 -8.98
C LEU A 251 2.22 -10.07 -8.94
N PRO A 252 1.86 -10.56 -7.74
CA PRO A 252 0.84 -11.61 -7.59
C PRO A 252 -0.57 -11.03 -7.80
N TYR A 253 -1.03 -10.98 -9.04
CA TYR A 253 -2.33 -10.42 -9.44
C TYR A 253 -3.52 -11.11 -8.79
N GLU A 254 -3.37 -12.39 -8.41
CA GLU A 254 -4.37 -13.15 -7.66
C GLU A 254 -4.68 -12.56 -6.28
N LEU A 255 -3.80 -11.71 -5.76
CA LEU A 255 -4.00 -10.98 -4.50
C LEU A 255 -4.49 -9.54 -4.70
N ALA A 256 -4.39 -9.01 -5.93
CA ALA A 256 -4.78 -7.65 -6.26
C ALA A 256 -5.99 -7.64 -7.20
N LEU A 257 -7.09 -8.24 -6.75
CA LEU A 257 -8.31 -8.45 -7.55
C LEU A 257 -8.97 -7.14 -8.00
N ASP A 258 -8.69 -6.03 -7.32
CA ASP A 258 -9.14 -4.69 -7.73
C ASP A 258 -8.17 -4.00 -8.69
N GLY A 259 -7.14 -4.72 -9.13
CA GLY A 259 -6.24 -4.31 -10.20
C GLY A 259 -4.98 -3.58 -9.77
N ILE A 260 -4.03 -3.53 -10.69
CA ILE A 260 -2.71 -2.88 -10.54
C ILE A 260 -2.55 -1.92 -11.73
N SER A 261 -2.20 -0.67 -11.47
CA SER A 261 -1.98 0.34 -12.51
C SER A 261 -0.78 1.22 -12.23
#